data_422fe32c1d69b70a650bc47d10493882
#
_entry.id   422fe32c1d69b70a650bc47d10493882
#
_cell.length_a   1.000
_cell.length_b   1.000
_cell.length_c   1.000
_cell.angle_alpha   90.00
_cell.angle_beta   90.00
_cell.angle_gamma   90.00
#
_symmetry.space_group_name_H-M   'P 1'
#
loop_
_entity.id
_entity.type
_entity.pdbx_description
1 polymer ?
#
loop_
_entity_poly.entity_id
_entity_poly.type
_entity_poly.pdbx_seq_one_letter_code
_entity_poly.pdbx_strand_id
1 'polypeptide(L)'
;MREEFYKNGSITPSEGTLLSEEEGLQVGEITKPPEKLFGHENVFVVEINNELAIYKPRSLEQIIPCWEKIEPGTYYKRERAAYLVSQYLGLDIVPLTVIRDLGSEYGLGSIQLFIPNAKTLSEWSPYKKPDGNDSKSQSRIEMMTILALFDILIHETDRHSGNVLFNEECQLKEGGQLECREKIYATDNGLSFGDARLRNFSILTDIGKPGWLCGEQILPKIAEKFNSFLSSEQSIQNLKRVLEKEDLLTKKENSAFFARIDYLKKMLDSKKFPSALEVMQTLACYIPNI
;
A
#
# COMPACT_ATOMS: atom_id res chain seq x y z
N MET A 1 -14.83 9.33 21.04
CA MET A 1 -13.88 8.29 21.43
C MET A 1 -12.89 7.99 20.27
N ARG A 2 -12.22 9.02 19.74
CA ARG A 2 -11.15 8.93 18.72
C ARG A 2 -9.92 9.77 19.08
N GLU A 3 -9.83 10.28 20.31
CA GLU A 3 -8.86 11.36 20.66
C GLU A 3 -7.58 10.91 21.38
N GLU A 4 -7.37 9.62 21.70
CA GLU A 4 -6.22 9.21 22.54
C GLU A 4 -5.02 8.61 21.81
N PHE A 5 -5.04 8.48 20.47
CA PHE A 5 -4.06 7.66 19.75
C PHE A 5 -2.90 8.40 19.06
N TYR A 6 -2.77 9.72 19.20
CA TYR A 6 -1.74 10.50 18.49
C TYR A 6 -0.74 11.23 19.39
N LYS A 7 -0.46 10.75 20.59
CA LYS A 7 0.63 11.30 21.41
C LYS A 7 1.78 10.29 21.54
N ASN A 8 2.89 10.66 20.91
CA ASN A 8 4.26 10.19 21.09
C ASN A 8 4.68 8.86 20.45
N GLY A 9 5.59 8.99 19.47
CA GLY A 9 6.76 8.14 19.23
C GLY A 9 6.48 6.66 18.98
N SER A 10 6.88 6.15 17.79
CA SER A 10 6.97 4.72 17.40
C SER A 10 6.00 3.79 18.17
N ILE A 11 4.75 3.84 17.83
CA ILE A 11 3.77 2.87 18.32
C ILE A 11 3.85 1.69 17.36
N THR A 12 4.55 0.62 17.76
CA THR A 12 4.11 -0.71 17.34
C THR A 12 2.67 -0.82 17.81
N PRO A 13 1.69 -1.07 16.91
CA PRO A 13 0.30 -1.20 17.33
C PRO A 13 0.24 -2.23 18.44
N SER A 14 -0.33 -1.88 19.59
CA SER A 14 -0.61 -2.88 20.62
C SER A 14 -1.62 -3.85 20.02
N GLU A 15 -1.35 -5.14 20.06
CA GLU A 15 -2.16 -6.20 19.45
C GLU A 15 -3.67 -6.05 19.74
N GLY A 16 -4.06 -5.37 20.82
CA GLY A 16 -5.45 -5.21 21.24
C GLY A 16 -6.27 -4.13 20.50
N THR A 17 -5.66 -3.11 19.91
CA THR A 17 -6.42 -2.01 19.25
C THR A 17 -6.67 -2.30 17.77
N LEU A 18 -5.73 -2.99 17.11
CA LEU A 18 -5.93 -3.50 15.75
C LEU A 18 -7.03 -4.57 15.71
N LEU A 19 -7.13 -5.41 16.73
CA LEU A 19 -8.12 -6.47 16.82
C LEU A 19 -9.57 -5.96 16.72
N SER A 20 -9.91 -4.80 17.27
CA SER A 20 -11.30 -4.33 17.26
C SER A 20 -11.79 -3.82 15.89
N GLU A 21 -10.95 -3.14 15.11
CA GLU A 21 -11.34 -2.65 13.77
C GLU A 21 -11.27 -3.79 12.73
N GLU A 22 -10.22 -4.61 12.78
CA GLU A 22 -10.10 -5.78 11.92
C GLU A 22 -11.22 -6.80 12.19
N GLU A 23 -11.53 -7.05 13.45
CA GLU A 23 -12.63 -7.94 13.84
C GLU A 23 -13.96 -7.42 13.31
N GLY A 24 -14.20 -6.10 13.33
CA GLY A 24 -15.38 -5.48 12.76
C GLY A 24 -15.57 -5.81 11.28
N LEU A 25 -14.52 -5.73 10.47
CA LEU A 25 -14.60 -6.12 9.05
C LEU A 25 -14.63 -7.65 8.86
N GLN A 26 -13.95 -8.41 9.71
CA GLN A 26 -13.79 -9.85 9.55
C GLN A 26 -15.02 -10.65 9.92
N VAL A 27 -15.75 -10.24 10.97
CA VAL A 27 -16.92 -10.99 11.50
C VAL A 27 -18.19 -10.14 11.62
N GLY A 28 -18.14 -8.84 11.30
CA GLY A 28 -19.27 -7.94 11.39
C GLY A 28 -20.44 -8.35 10.51
N GLU A 29 -21.63 -7.85 10.83
CA GLU A 29 -22.84 -8.12 10.07
C GLU A 29 -22.77 -7.48 8.67
N ILE A 30 -23.12 -8.26 7.65
CA ILE A 30 -23.27 -7.72 6.27
C ILE A 30 -24.63 -7.03 6.23
N THR A 31 -24.63 -5.69 6.28
CA THR A 31 -25.85 -4.89 6.26
C THR A 31 -26.36 -4.63 4.86
N LYS A 32 -25.46 -4.67 3.85
CA LYS A 32 -25.83 -4.76 2.43
C LYS A 32 -24.95 -5.78 1.71
N PRO A 33 -25.53 -6.66 0.89
CA PRO A 33 -24.78 -7.66 0.14
C PRO A 33 -23.86 -6.98 -0.89
N PRO A 34 -22.83 -7.71 -1.39
CA PRO A 34 -21.94 -7.19 -2.41
C PRO A 34 -22.69 -6.77 -3.68
N GLU A 35 -22.47 -5.54 -4.10
CA GLU A 35 -22.93 -4.97 -5.37
C GLU A 35 -21.73 -4.63 -6.25
N LYS A 36 -21.80 -4.87 -7.56
CA LYS A 36 -20.70 -4.54 -8.48
C LYS A 36 -20.35 -3.05 -8.42
N LEU A 37 -19.08 -2.76 -8.27
CA LEU A 37 -18.60 -1.39 -8.40
C LEU A 37 -18.68 -0.95 -9.86
N PHE A 38 -19.33 0.18 -10.12
CA PHE A 38 -19.49 0.71 -11.45
C PHE A 38 -18.14 0.88 -12.19
N GLY A 39 -18.06 0.34 -13.40
CA GLY A 39 -16.84 0.38 -14.21
C GLY A 39 -15.81 -0.72 -13.90
N HIS A 40 -16.08 -1.62 -12.94
CA HIS A 40 -15.21 -2.73 -12.57
C HIS A 40 -15.97 -4.07 -12.62
N GLU A 41 -15.41 -5.06 -13.33
CA GLU A 41 -16.09 -6.36 -13.45
C GLU A 41 -15.91 -7.26 -12.23
N ASN A 42 -14.79 -7.15 -11.54
CA ASN A 42 -14.33 -8.08 -10.49
C ASN A 42 -14.22 -7.43 -9.11
N VAL A 43 -14.78 -6.22 -8.94
CA VAL A 43 -14.75 -5.46 -7.70
C VAL A 43 -16.17 -5.15 -7.26
N PHE A 44 -16.43 -5.34 -5.97
CA PHE A 44 -17.74 -5.13 -5.37
C PHE A 44 -17.64 -4.14 -4.21
N VAL A 45 -18.73 -3.43 -3.95
CA VAL A 45 -18.97 -2.68 -2.72
C VAL A 45 -19.85 -3.53 -1.82
N VAL A 46 -19.48 -3.65 -0.57
CA VAL A 46 -20.25 -4.34 0.47
C VAL A 46 -20.37 -3.40 1.68
N GLU A 47 -21.45 -3.53 2.45
CA GLU A 47 -21.61 -2.77 3.69
C GLU A 47 -21.56 -3.73 4.88
N ILE A 48 -20.63 -3.48 5.81
CA ILE A 48 -20.38 -4.30 6.99
C ILE A 48 -20.51 -3.39 8.22
N ASN A 49 -21.41 -3.69 9.15
CA ASN A 49 -21.70 -2.85 10.31
C ASN A 49 -21.99 -1.38 9.94
N ASN A 50 -22.68 -1.13 8.81
CA ASN A 50 -22.93 0.19 8.22
C ASN A 50 -21.66 0.93 7.73
N GLU A 51 -20.54 0.26 7.56
CA GLU A 51 -19.34 0.80 6.93
C GLU A 51 -19.15 0.19 5.53
N LEU A 52 -18.89 1.05 4.55
CA LEU A 52 -18.63 0.61 3.18
C LEU A 52 -17.24 -0.01 3.07
N ALA A 53 -17.14 -1.09 2.34
CA ALA A 53 -15.88 -1.76 2.03
C ALA A 53 -15.84 -2.24 0.57
N ILE A 54 -14.65 -2.37 0.04
CA ILE A 54 -14.38 -2.95 -1.27
C ILE A 54 -14.10 -4.43 -1.09
N TYR A 55 -14.84 -5.27 -1.81
CA TYR A 55 -14.65 -6.71 -1.82
C TYR A 55 -14.12 -7.17 -3.18
N LYS A 56 -13.03 -7.92 -3.15
CA LYS A 56 -12.40 -8.53 -4.33
C LYS A 56 -12.39 -10.05 -4.15
N PRO A 57 -13.32 -10.77 -4.79
CA PRO A 57 -13.43 -12.23 -4.65
C PRO A 57 -12.28 -12.95 -5.35
N ARG A 58 -11.71 -13.94 -4.67
CA ARG A 58 -10.68 -14.83 -5.22
C ARG A 58 -11.09 -15.49 -6.54
N SER A 59 -12.36 -15.86 -6.66
CA SER A 59 -12.90 -16.57 -7.83
C SER A 59 -12.90 -15.76 -9.12
N LEU A 60 -12.77 -14.44 -9.02
CA LEU A 60 -12.77 -13.51 -10.16
C LEU A 60 -11.39 -12.94 -10.47
N GLU A 61 -10.34 -13.38 -9.78
CA GLU A 61 -8.98 -13.01 -10.13
C GLU A 61 -8.61 -13.57 -11.50
N GLN A 62 -8.02 -12.74 -12.35
CA GLN A 62 -7.71 -13.09 -13.74
C GLN A 62 -6.20 -13.17 -13.97
N ILE A 63 -5.79 -14.01 -14.91
CA ILE A 63 -4.40 -14.06 -15.39
C ILE A 63 -4.10 -12.77 -16.15
N ILE A 64 -3.08 -12.05 -15.72
CA ILE A 64 -2.57 -10.88 -16.44
C ILE A 64 -1.31 -11.29 -17.21
N PRO A 65 -1.36 -11.38 -18.56
CA PRO A 65 -0.33 -12.07 -19.34
C PRO A 65 1.04 -11.42 -19.34
N CYS A 66 1.15 -10.15 -18.95
CA CYS A 66 2.35 -9.33 -19.16
C CYS A 66 3.17 -9.09 -17.90
N TRP A 67 2.72 -9.59 -16.76
CA TRP A 67 3.37 -9.33 -15.47
C TRP A 67 3.93 -10.61 -14.89
N GLU A 68 4.94 -10.49 -14.04
CA GLU A 68 5.58 -11.62 -13.38
C GLU A 68 4.57 -12.66 -12.92
N LYS A 69 4.98 -13.91 -12.86
CA LYS A 69 4.15 -15.09 -12.56
C LYS A 69 3.50 -15.01 -11.18
N ILE A 70 2.55 -14.07 -11.03
CA ILE A 70 1.67 -14.01 -9.88
C ILE A 70 0.45 -14.88 -10.20
N GLU A 71 0.29 -15.94 -9.45
CA GLU A 71 -0.77 -16.92 -9.68
C GLU A 71 -2.13 -16.32 -9.30
N PRO A 72 -3.15 -16.33 -10.20
CA PRO A 72 -4.52 -16.02 -9.83
C PRO A 72 -5.01 -16.91 -8.68
N GLY A 73 -5.90 -16.39 -7.86
CA GLY A 73 -6.33 -17.06 -6.65
C GLY A 73 -5.43 -16.76 -5.45
N THR A 74 -4.50 -15.79 -5.60
CA THR A 74 -3.61 -15.34 -4.54
C THR A 74 -3.55 -13.81 -4.37
N TYR A 75 -4.22 -13.03 -5.24
CA TYR A 75 -4.18 -11.55 -5.19
C TYR A 75 -4.79 -11.01 -3.90
N TYR A 76 -5.90 -11.60 -3.44
CA TYR A 76 -6.53 -11.24 -2.17
C TYR A 76 -5.59 -11.38 -0.96
N LYS A 77 -4.65 -12.34 -1.00
CA LYS A 77 -3.63 -12.52 0.04
C LYS A 77 -2.61 -11.38 0.02
N ARG A 78 -2.23 -10.90 -1.17
CA ARG A 78 -1.29 -9.78 -1.33
C ARG A 78 -1.88 -8.45 -0.92
N GLU A 79 -3.19 -8.23 -1.14
CA GLU A 79 -3.90 -7.08 -0.58
C GLU A 79 -3.77 -7.03 0.94
N ARG A 80 -3.97 -8.16 1.62
CA ARG A 80 -3.81 -8.27 3.08
C ARG A 80 -2.34 -8.12 3.50
N ALA A 81 -1.40 -8.72 2.79
CA ALA A 81 0.02 -8.59 3.07
C ALA A 81 0.49 -7.13 2.97
N ALA A 82 0.06 -6.39 1.95
CA ALA A 82 0.38 -4.98 1.76
C ALA A 82 -0.14 -4.12 2.94
N TYR A 83 -1.36 -4.37 3.39
CA TYR A 83 -1.91 -3.71 4.58
C TYR A 83 -1.02 -3.97 5.81
N LEU A 84 -0.70 -5.23 6.10
CA LEU A 84 0.14 -5.58 7.24
C LEU A 84 1.52 -4.92 7.16
N VAL A 85 2.17 -4.93 6.01
CA VAL A 85 3.46 -4.24 5.81
C VAL A 85 3.31 -2.73 6.07
N SER A 86 2.25 -2.09 5.56
CA SER A 86 1.98 -0.67 5.82
C SER A 86 1.82 -0.39 7.31
N GLN A 87 1.09 -1.25 8.04
CA GLN A 87 0.89 -1.10 9.49
C GLN A 87 2.18 -1.29 10.29
N TYR A 88 2.96 -2.35 10.00
CA TYR A 88 4.22 -2.61 10.68
C TYR A 88 5.28 -1.51 10.47
N LEU A 89 5.24 -0.85 9.32
CA LEU A 89 6.08 0.31 9.01
C LEU A 89 5.51 1.63 9.61
N GLY A 90 4.31 1.61 10.19
CA GLY A 90 3.64 2.81 10.70
C GLY A 90 3.33 3.83 9.60
N LEU A 91 3.10 3.37 8.36
CA LEU A 91 2.85 4.27 7.22
C LEU A 91 1.38 4.66 7.11
N ASP A 92 0.47 3.75 7.46
CA ASP A 92 -0.99 3.94 7.38
C ASP A 92 -1.46 4.42 5.99
N ILE A 93 -0.83 3.90 4.93
CA ILE A 93 -1.16 4.25 3.55
C ILE A 93 -1.99 3.18 2.82
N VAL A 94 -2.09 1.97 3.35
CA VAL A 94 -3.00 0.95 2.82
C VAL A 94 -4.23 0.91 3.72
N PRO A 95 -5.44 1.08 3.17
CA PRO A 95 -6.66 0.98 3.97
C PRO A 95 -6.77 -0.36 4.67
N LEU A 96 -7.43 -0.40 5.83
CA LEU A 96 -7.68 -1.62 6.58
C LEU A 96 -8.20 -2.73 5.64
N THR A 97 -7.50 -3.84 5.59
CA THR A 97 -7.79 -4.95 4.66
C THR A 97 -7.76 -6.27 5.42
N VAL A 98 -8.82 -7.04 5.31
CA VAL A 98 -8.94 -8.39 5.89
C VAL A 98 -9.24 -9.42 4.80
N ILE A 99 -9.06 -10.71 5.13
CA ILE A 99 -9.52 -11.83 4.31
C ILE A 99 -10.79 -12.38 4.94
N ARG A 100 -11.86 -12.50 4.13
CA ARG A 100 -13.14 -13.02 4.60
C ARG A 100 -13.83 -13.87 3.52
N ASP A 101 -14.52 -14.91 3.95
CA ASP A 101 -15.43 -15.67 3.12
C ASP A 101 -16.86 -15.12 3.29
N LEU A 102 -17.45 -14.67 2.18
CA LEU A 102 -18.83 -14.15 2.14
C LEU A 102 -19.86 -15.22 1.75
N GLY A 103 -19.53 -16.49 1.92
CA GLY A 103 -20.42 -17.62 1.69
C GLY A 103 -20.42 -18.11 0.24
N SER A 104 -21.32 -19.07 -0.03
CA SER A 104 -21.30 -19.83 -1.29
C SER A 104 -21.54 -19.01 -2.56
N GLU A 105 -22.15 -17.84 -2.44
CA GLU A 105 -22.43 -16.98 -3.60
C GLU A 105 -21.20 -16.16 -4.02
N TYR A 106 -20.44 -15.63 -3.04
CA TYR A 106 -19.34 -14.71 -3.29
C TYR A 106 -17.98 -15.35 -3.00
N GLY A 107 -17.90 -16.22 -1.98
CA GLY A 107 -16.72 -16.97 -1.61
C GLY A 107 -15.68 -16.17 -0.82
N LEU A 108 -14.44 -16.67 -0.86
CA LEU A 108 -13.29 -16.08 -0.20
C LEU A 108 -12.72 -14.90 -1.01
N GLY A 109 -12.35 -13.83 -0.33
CA GLY A 109 -11.71 -12.68 -0.98
C GLY A 109 -11.10 -11.71 0.03
N SER A 110 -10.53 -10.61 -0.47
CA SER A 110 -10.12 -9.49 0.37
C SER A 110 -11.27 -8.50 0.56
N ILE A 111 -11.39 -7.96 1.76
CA ILE A 111 -12.28 -6.86 2.09
C ILE A 111 -11.41 -5.71 2.58
N GLN A 112 -11.50 -4.57 1.89
CA GLN A 112 -10.75 -3.37 2.18
C GLN A 112 -11.71 -2.23 2.53
N LEU A 113 -11.45 -1.51 3.62
CA LEU A 113 -12.26 -0.36 4.03
C LEU A 113 -12.32 0.67 2.88
N PHE A 114 -13.53 1.11 2.55
CA PHE A 114 -13.75 2.13 1.52
C PHE A 114 -13.33 3.52 2.02
N ILE A 115 -12.64 4.29 1.19
CA ILE A 115 -12.23 5.66 1.52
C ILE A 115 -13.22 6.63 0.88
N PRO A 116 -14.14 7.21 1.63
CA PRO A 116 -15.16 8.09 1.10
C PRO A 116 -14.54 9.41 0.59
N ASN A 117 -15.08 9.93 -0.51
CA ASN A 117 -14.67 11.20 -1.12
C ASN A 117 -13.19 11.25 -1.59
N ALA A 118 -12.52 10.10 -1.65
CA ALA A 118 -11.18 10.05 -2.19
C ALA A 118 -11.18 10.34 -3.70
N LYS A 119 -10.13 11.01 -4.15
CA LYS A 119 -9.85 11.27 -5.57
C LYS A 119 -8.66 10.45 -6.00
N THR A 120 -8.66 9.97 -7.22
CA THR A 120 -7.47 9.33 -7.80
C THR A 120 -6.36 10.35 -8.01
N LEU A 121 -5.12 9.88 -8.11
CA LEU A 121 -3.97 10.76 -8.41
C LEU A 121 -4.18 11.54 -9.71
N SER A 122 -4.82 10.95 -10.72
CA SER A 122 -5.13 11.60 -11.98
C SER A 122 -6.12 12.77 -11.84
N GLU A 123 -7.10 12.64 -10.95
CA GLU A 123 -8.10 13.69 -10.66
C GLU A 123 -7.54 14.77 -9.75
N TRP A 124 -6.65 14.38 -8.84
CA TRP A 124 -6.15 15.27 -7.80
C TRP A 124 -4.99 16.18 -8.26
N SER A 125 -4.07 15.65 -9.07
CA SER A 125 -2.94 16.42 -9.57
C SER A 125 -2.49 15.91 -10.93
N PRO A 126 -2.50 16.77 -11.95
CA PRO A 126 -1.91 16.39 -13.22
C PRO A 126 -0.39 16.25 -13.04
N TYR A 127 0.13 15.07 -13.07
CA TYR A 127 1.50 14.57 -13.37
C TYR A 127 2.70 15.54 -13.23
N LYS A 128 2.58 16.67 -12.53
CA LYS A 128 3.67 17.62 -12.36
C LYS A 128 4.31 17.45 -10.99
N LYS A 129 5.63 17.45 -10.96
CA LYS A 129 6.37 17.58 -9.71
C LYS A 129 5.88 18.83 -8.98
N PRO A 130 5.44 18.72 -7.71
CA PRO A 130 5.18 19.91 -6.90
C PRO A 130 6.43 20.79 -6.86
N ASP A 131 6.27 22.10 -6.88
CA ASP A 131 7.42 23.02 -6.91
C ASP A 131 8.23 23.06 -5.59
N GLY A 132 7.66 22.57 -4.53
CA GLY A 132 8.30 22.44 -3.22
C GLY A 132 8.40 23.76 -2.44
N ASN A 133 7.84 24.85 -2.96
CA ASN A 133 7.99 26.18 -2.37
C ASN A 133 6.96 26.48 -1.25
N ASP A 134 5.90 25.68 -1.17
CA ASP A 134 4.87 25.80 -0.14
C ASP A 134 4.72 24.49 0.66
N SER A 135 4.10 24.59 1.84
CA SER A 135 3.91 23.45 2.75
C SER A 135 3.08 22.31 2.15
N LYS A 136 2.12 22.64 1.28
CA LYS A 136 1.27 21.65 0.62
C LYS A 136 2.07 20.87 -0.42
N SER A 137 2.86 21.54 -1.23
CA SER A 137 3.78 20.89 -2.19
C SER A 137 4.80 20.00 -1.49
N GLN A 138 5.36 20.45 -0.35
CA GLN A 138 6.28 19.62 0.45
C GLN A 138 5.59 18.38 1.01
N SER A 139 4.38 18.53 1.57
CA SER A 139 3.60 17.39 2.08
C SER A 139 3.33 16.37 0.98
N ARG A 140 3.01 16.82 -0.23
CA ARG A 140 2.79 15.93 -1.40
C ARG A 140 4.04 15.18 -1.83
N ILE A 141 5.20 15.88 -1.86
CA ILE A 141 6.50 15.24 -2.13
C ILE A 141 6.78 14.15 -1.09
N GLU A 142 6.50 14.40 0.17
CA GLU A 142 6.67 13.42 1.25
C GLU A 142 5.78 12.20 1.05
N MET A 143 4.49 12.41 0.81
CA MET A 143 3.55 11.31 0.58
C MET A 143 3.95 10.45 -0.61
N MET A 144 4.34 11.08 -1.73
CA MET A 144 4.81 10.35 -2.91
C MET A 144 6.14 9.64 -2.67
N THR A 145 7.04 10.20 -1.86
CA THR A 145 8.28 9.55 -1.44
C THR A 145 8.00 8.30 -0.59
N ILE A 146 7.09 8.40 0.36
CA ILE A 146 6.67 7.26 1.19
C ILE A 146 6.08 6.16 0.30
N LEU A 147 5.16 6.51 -0.60
CA LEU A 147 4.54 5.57 -1.50
C LEU A 147 5.57 4.86 -2.39
N ALA A 148 6.53 5.60 -2.97
CA ALA A 148 7.56 5.02 -3.81
C ALA A 148 8.48 4.03 -3.05
N LEU A 149 8.86 4.35 -1.81
CA LEU A 149 9.65 3.45 -0.97
C LEU A 149 8.85 2.20 -0.58
N PHE A 150 7.57 2.37 -0.30
CA PHE A 150 6.66 1.28 -0.03
C PHE A 150 6.51 0.36 -1.24
N ASP A 151 6.24 0.91 -2.43
CA ASP A 151 6.10 0.15 -3.68
C ASP A 151 7.37 -0.64 -4.02
N ILE A 152 8.56 -0.06 -3.78
CA ILE A 152 9.83 -0.77 -3.93
C ILE A 152 9.89 -1.96 -2.97
N LEU A 153 9.49 -1.77 -1.71
CA LEU A 153 9.56 -2.80 -0.69
C LEU A 153 8.63 -3.97 -0.98
N ILE A 154 7.36 -3.69 -1.30
CA ILE A 154 6.37 -4.72 -1.61
C ILE A 154 6.48 -5.24 -3.05
N HIS A 155 7.34 -4.68 -3.87
CA HIS A 155 7.46 -5.00 -5.30
C HIS A 155 6.12 -4.83 -6.02
N GLU A 156 5.55 -3.63 -5.88
CA GLU A 156 4.30 -3.30 -6.56
C GLU A 156 4.54 -3.16 -8.07
N THR A 157 3.74 -3.85 -8.87
CA THR A 157 3.95 -3.94 -10.32
C THR A 157 2.91 -3.20 -11.15
N ASP A 158 1.82 -2.75 -10.54
CA ASP A 158 0.70 -2.10 -11.21
C ASP A 158 0.23 -0.80 -10.53
N ARG A 159 1.16 -0.04 -9.92
CA ARG A 159 0.84 1.24 -9.29
C ARG A 159 0.65 2.34 -10.34
N HIS A 160 -0.50 2.36 -10.97
CA HIS A 160 -0.90 3.46 -11.83
C HIS A 160 -1.69 4.53 -11.05
N SER A 161 -1.99 5.65 -11.71
CA SER A 161 -2.65 6.80 -11.06
C SER A 161 -4.06 6.52 -10.52
N GLY A 162 -4.73 5.50 -11.02
CA GLY A 162 -6.03 5.03 -10.51
C GLY A 162 -5.92 4.27 -9.19
N ASN A 163 -4.76 3.67 -8.90
CA ASN A 163 -4.49 2.87 -7.68
C ASN A 163 -3.86 3.71 -6.55
N VAL A 164 -3.83 5.02 -6.73
CA VAL A 164 -3.38 5.98 -5.72
C VAL A 164 -4.52 6.94 -5.44
N LEU A 165 -5.01 6.93 -4.21
CA LEU A 165 -6.11 7.78 -3.80
C LEU A 165 -5.62 8.87 -2.85
N PHE A 166 -6.26 10.02 -2.92
CA PHE A 166 -6.06 11.14 -2.01
C PHE A 166 -7.38 11.51 -1.34
N ASN A 167 -7.31 11.75 -0.06
CA ASN A 167 -8.42 12.31 0.71
C ASN A 167 -7.91 13.48 1.57
N GLU A 168 -8.80 14.41 1.90
CA GLU A 168 -8.53 15.48 2.84
C GLU A 168 -9.20 15.11 4.16
N GLU A 169 -8.38 14.77 5.16
CA GLU A 169 -8.86 14.50 6.52
C GLU A 169 -8.83 15.78 7.33
N CYS A 170 -9.99 16.19 7.84
CA CYS A 170 -10.12 17.41 8.64
C CYS A 170 -10.41 17.05 10.10
N GLN A 171 -9.62 17.62 11.02
CA GLN A 171 -9.79 17.45 12.45
C GLN A 171 -10.08 18.80 13.11
N LEU A 172 -11.05 18.80 14.01
CA LEU A 172 -11.34 19.96 14.84
C LEU A 172 -10.34 20.00 16.00
N LYS A 173 -9.50 21.04 16.07
CA LYS A 173 -8.57 21.24 17.19
C LYS A 173 -9.22 21.92 18.37
N GLU A 174 -8.56 21.85 19.52
CA GLU A 174 -8.90 22.68 20.68
C GLU A 174 -8.92 24.16 20.28
N GLY A 175 -10.03 24.84 20.57
CA GLY A 175 -10.27 26.23 20.12
C GLY A 175 -11.13 26.36 18.85
N GLY A 176 -11.66 25.22 18.30
CA GLY A 176 -12.61 25.24 17.18
C GLY A 176 -11.97 25.45 15.80
N GLN A 177 -10.65 25.43 15.70
CA GLN A 177 -9.96 25.56 14.44
C GLN A 177 -9.95 24.21 13.68
N LEU A 178 -10.44 24.21 12.44
CA LEU A 178 -10.39 23.05 11.56
C LEU A 178 -8.99 22.94 10.94
N GLU A 179 -8.29 21.84 11.21
CA GLU A 179 -7.04 21.51 10.51
C GLU A 179 -7.29 20.39 9.52
N CYS A 180 -7.05 20.65 8.24
CA CYS A 180 -7.18 19.68 7.17
C CYS A 180 -5.80 19.25 6.66
N ARG A 181 -5.61 17.94 6.49
CA ARG A 181 -4.39 17.35 5.93
C ARG A 181 -4.74 16.41 4.80
N GLU A 182 -3.99 16.53 3.72
CA GLU A 182 -4.08 15.52 2.65
C GLU A 182 -3.43 14.22 3.13
N LYS A 183 -4.09 13.10 2.82
CA LYS A 183 -3.58 11.75 3.06
C LYS A 183 -3.61 10.95 1.77
N ILE A 184 -2.57 10.14 1.55
CA ILE A 184 -2.45 9.23 0.41
C ILE A 184 -2.85 7.82 0.80
N TYR A 185 -3.46 7.11 -0.14
CA TYR A 185 -3.77 5.69 0.01
C TYR A 185 -3.31 4.90 -1.20
N ALA A 186 -2.67 3.77 -0.93
CA ALA A 186 -2.25 2.76 -1.90
C ALA A 186 -3.30 1.65 -1.94
N THR A 187 -4.02 1.53 -3.04
CA THR A 187 -5.04 0.50 -3.26
C THR A 187 -4.63 -0.42 -4.39
N ASP A 188 -5.35 -1.53 -4.55
CA ASP A 188 -5.10 -2.51 -5.61
C ASP A 188 -3.68 -3.09 -5.59
N ASN A 189 -3.32 -3.67 -4.44
CA ASN A 189 -1.98 -4.24 -4.20
C ASN A 189 -1.90 -5.74 -4.57
N GLY A 190 -2.89 -6.28 -5.28
CA GLY A 190 -2.98 -7.69 -5.62
C GLY A 190 -1.82 -8.20 -6.49
N LEU A 191 -1.17 -7.30 -7.25
CA LEU A 191 -0.02 -7.61 -8.11
C LEU A 191 1.33 -7.27 -7.48
N SER A 192 1.39 -7.20 -6.16
CA SER A 192 2.62 -7.02 -5.39
C SER A 192 3.26 -8.34 -4.94
N PHE A 193 4.40 -8.26 -4.27
CA PHE A 193 5.15 -9.37 -3.67
C PHE A 193 5.63 -10.47 -4.63
N GLY A 194 5.78 -10.21 -5.91
CA GLY A 194 6.38 -11.15 -6.85
C GLY A 194 7.70 -11.75 -6.33
N ASP A 195 8.06 -12.96 -6.80
CA ASP A 195 9.25 -13.69 -6.36
C ASP A 195 10.56 -13.10 -6.87
N ALA A 196 10.51 -12.05 -7.68
CA ALA A 196 11.67 -11.32 -8.14
C ALA A 196 12.37 -10.63 -6.97
N ARG A 197 13.67 -10.86 -6.89
CA ARG A 197 14.54 -10.18 -5.92
C ARG A 197 14.88 -8.76 -6.37
N LEU A 198 14.70 -8.49 -7.66
CA LEU A 198 14.95 -7.20 -8.27
C LEU A 198 13.69 -6.34 -8.24
N ARG A 199 13.90 -5.08 -8.28
CA ARG A 199 12.96 -4.00 -8.05
C ARG A 199 12.01 -3.83 -9.21
N ASN A 200 10.77 -3.67 -8.93
CA ASN A 200 9.90 -2.92 -9.81
C ASN A 200 9.78 -1.48 -9.28
N PHE A 201 9.70 -0.52 -10.17
CA PHE A 201 9.61 0.89 -9.83
C PHE A 201 8.32 1.46 -10.43
N SER A 202 7.20 0.78 -10.23
CA SER A 202 5.96 1.11 -10.90
C SER A 202 5.63 2.61 -10.79
N ILE A 203 5.66 3.16 -9.59
CA ILE A 203 5.38 4.58 -9.39
C ILE A 203 6.45 5.52 -9.98
N LEU A 204 7.68 5.04 -10.14
CA LEU A 204 8.76 5.82 -10.75
C LEU A 204 8.73 5.74 -12.26
N THR A 205 8.03 4.77 -12.84
CA THR A 205 7.96 4.51 -14.29
C THR A 205 6.60 4.79 -14.88
N ASP A 206 5.52 4.48 -14.17
CA ASP A 206 4.17 4.45 -14.72
C ASP A 206 3.51 5.83 -14.84
N ILE A 207 4.06 6.86 -14.20
CA ILE A 207 3.60 8.24 -14.43
C ILE A 207 4.06 8.73 -15.83
N GLY A 208 4.17 7.79 -16.80
CA GLY A 208 4.35 8.05 -18.24
C GLY A 208 5.64 8.73 -18.64
N LYS A 209 6.57 8.90 -17.69
CA LYS A 209 7.93 9.43 -17.86
C LYS A 209 8.74 8.94 -16.67
N PRO A 210 10.07 8.80 -16.76
CA PRO A 210 10.88 8.47 -15.59
C PRO A 210 10.41 9.36 -14.44
N GLY A 211 9.83 8.73 -13.41
CA GLY A 211 9.10 9.43 -12.37
C GLY A 211 9.95 10.55 -11.80
N TRP A 212 9.37 11.67 -11.53
CA TRP A 212 10.08 12.85 -11.04
C TRP A 212 10.88 12.62 -9.73
N LEU A 213 10.66 11.46 -9.05
CA LEU A 213 11.47 11.01 -7.91
C LEU A 213 12.81 10.36 -8.32
N CYS A 214 12.98 9.93 -9.60
CA CYS A 214 14.23 9.31 -10.03
C CYS A 214 15.42 10.25 -9.83
N GLY A 215 16.44 9.79 -9.09
CA GLY A 215 17.63 10.57 -8.77
C GLY A 215 17.45 11.65 -7.69
N GLU A 216 16.23 11.85 -7.21
CA GLU A 216 15.97 12.82 -6.13
C GLU A 216 16.47 12.30 -4.77
N GLN A 217 16.70 13.23 -3.86
CA GLN A 217 17.10 12.88 -2.49
C GLN A 217 15.91 12.38 -1.69
N ILE A 218 16.14 11.35 -0.88
CA ILE A 218 15.18 10.88 0.09
C ILE A 218 15.25 11.80 1.31
N LEU A 219 14.10 12.38 1.67
CA LEU A 219 14.02 13.30 2.81
C LEU A 219 14.41 12.60 4.11
N PRO A 220 15.30 13.21 4.94
CA PRO A 220 15.82 12.57 6.16
C PRO A 220 14.73 12.02 7.08
N LYS A 221 13.65 12.79 7.31
CA LYS A 221 12.54 12.38 8.17
C LYS A 221 11.81 11.14 7.66
N ILE A 222 11.76 10.93 6.34
CA ILE A 222 11.16 9.74 5.73
C ILE A 222 12.11 8.56 5.88
N ALA A 223 13.41 8.78 5.63
CA ALA A 223 14.42 7.76 5.86
C ALA A 223 14.41 7.28 7.32
N GLU A 224 14.30 8.18 8.30
CA GLU A 224 14.19 7.86 9.72
C GLU A 224 12.95 6.99 10.01
N LYS A 225 11.79 7.33 9.41
CA LYS A 225 10.55 6.56 9.58
C LYS A 225 10.71 5.11 9.12
N PHE A 226 11.30 4.89 7.95
CA PHE A 226 11.58 3.53 7.48
C PHE A 226 12.67 2.85 8.30
N ASN A 227 13.74 3.56 8.66
CA ASN A 227 14.84 3.02 9.43
C ASN A 227 14.42 2.56 10.84
N SER A 228 13.42 3.18 11.45
CA SER A 228 12.90 2.75 12.75
C SER A 228 12.41 1.29 12.71
N PHE A 229 11.71 0.89 11.65
CA PHE A 229 11.30 -0.50 11.42
C PHE A 229 12.48 -1.37 10.95
N LEU A 230 13.21 -0.90 9.93
CA LEU A 230 14.25 -1.69 9.27
C LEU A 230 15.45 -2.01 10.17
N SER A 231 15.69 -1.20 11.21
CA SER A 231 16.74 -1.45 12.21
C SER A 231 16.30 -2.39 13.35
N SER A 232 15.00 -2.65 13.46
CA SER A 232 14.43 -3.51 14.51
C SER A 232 14.30 -4.95 14.02
N GLU A 233 15.26 -5.80 14.37
CA GLU A 233 15.17 -7.24 14.08
C GLU A 233 13.87 -7.84 14.63
N GLN A 234 13.43 -7.42 15.82
CA GLN A 234 12.18 -7.90 16.42
C GLN A 234 10.96 -7.53 15.58
N SER A 235 10.89 -6.30 15.05
CA SER A 235 9.78 -5.85 14.20
C SER A 235 9.73 -6.63 12.89
N ILE A 236 10.89 -6.87 12.28
CA ILE A 236 11.03 -7.68 11.07
C ILE A 236 10.58 -9.13 11.33
N GLN A 237 11.01 -9.73 12.44
CA GLN A 237 10.61 -11.10 12.79
C GLN A 237 9.13 -11.21 13.14
N ASN A 238 8.55 -10.19 13.77
CA ASN A 238 7.12 -10.15 14.05
C ASN A 238 6.30 -10.10 12.74
N LEU A 239 6.67 -9.21 11.82
CA LEU A 239 6.02 -9.15 10.51
C LEU A 239 6.14 -10.49 9.78
N LYS A 240 7.34 -11.09 9.75
CA LYS A 240 7.56 -12.40 9.14
C LYS A 240 6.62 -13.45 9.71
N ARG A 241 6.53 -13.54 11.03
CA ARG A 241 5.66 -14.50 11.72
C ARG A 241 4.19 -14.32 11.36
N VAL A 242 3.71 -13.09 11.23
CA VAL A 242 2.32 -12.82 10.85
C VAL A 242 2.07 -13.20 9.39
N LEU A 243 2.94 -12.82 8.46
CA LEU A 243 2.81 -13.20 7.04
C LEU A 243 2.80 -14.73 6.86
N GLU A 244 3.65 -15.45 7.61
CA GLU A 244 3.70 -16.92 7.59
C GLU A 244 2.48 -17.56 8.27
N LYS A 245 2.02 -17.01 9.41
CA LYS A 245 0.86 -17.53 10.15
C LYS A 245 -0.44 -17.42 9.34
N GLU A 246 -0.63 -16.34 8.61
CA GLU A 246 -1.79 -16.12 7.74
C GLU A 246 -1.61 -16.77 6.34
N ASP A 247 -0.48 -17.40 6.05
CA ASP A 247 -0.15 -18.03 4.75
C ASP A 247 -0.36 -17.07 3.56
N LEU A 248 0.11 -15.81 3.72
CA LEU A 248 -0.15 -14.76 2.74
C LEU A 248 0.78 -14.82 1.53
N LEU A 249 2.02 -15.25 1.73
CA LEU A 249 3.05 -15.28 0.70
C LEU A 249 3.70 -16.67 0.64
N THR A 250 4.07 -17.10 -0.55
CA THR A 250 4.87 -18.31 -0.74
C THR A 250 6.27 -18.16 -0.13
N LYS A 251 6.99 -19.26 0.07
CA LYS A 251 8.37 -19.24 0.56
C LYS A 251 9.30 -18.40 -0.32
N LYS A 252 9.09 -18.42 -1.65
CA LYS A 252 9.88 -17.63 -2.61
C LYS A 252 9.60 -16.15 -2.46
N GLU A 253 8.34 -15.77 -2.40
CA GLU A 253 7.89 -14.39 -2.23
C GLU A 253 8.35 -13.82 -0.90
N ASN A 254 8.23 -14.56 0.19
CA ASN A 254 8.78 -14.19 1.49
C ASN A 254 10.30 -13.95 1.39
N SER A 255 11.05 -14.90 0.80
CA SER A 255 12.49 -14.73 0.64
C SER A 255 12.86 -13.50 -0.20
N ALA A 256 12.09 -13.23 -1.26
CA ALA A 256 12.30 -12.05 -2.09
C ALA A 256 11.95 -10.75 -1.35
N PHE A 257 10.85 -10.73 -0.59
CA PHE A 257 10.45 -9.58 0.22
C PHE A 257 11.53 -9.23 1.26
N PHE A 258 12.05 -10.21 2.01
CA PHE A 258 13.09 -9.93 3.00
C PHE A 258 14.42 -9.53 2.36
N ALA A 259 14.76 -10.00 1.15
CA ALA A 259 15.91 -9.50 0.40
C ALA A 259 15.74 -8.03 -0.03
N ARG A 260 14.50 -7.59 -0.31
CA ARG A 260 14.21 -6.18 -0.61
C ARG A 260 14.33 -5.26 0.61
N ILE A 261 14.12 -5.77 1.82
CA ILE A 261 14.42 -5.03 3.06
C ILE A 261 15.89 -4.60 3.08
N ASP A 262 16.81 -5.53 2.81
CA ASP A 262 18.25 -5.22 2.80
C ASP A 262 18.63 -4.25 1.68
N TYR A 263 17.95 -4.36 0.54
CA TYR A 263 18.12 -3.41 -0.54
C TYR A 263 17.63 -1.99 -0.15
N LEU A 264 16.44 -1.92 0.48
CA LEU A 264 15.88 -0.63 0.92
C LEU A 264 16.79 0.04 1.97
N LYS A 265 17.37 -0.72 2.90
CA LYS A 265 18.39 -0.20 3.85
C LYS A 265 19.55 0.49 3.11
N LYS A 266 20.16 -0.18 2.13
CA LYS A 266 21.26 0.39 1.34
C LYS A 266 20.86 1.65 0.57
N MET A 267 19.64 1.68 0.05
CA MET A 267 19.12 2.85 -0.65
C MET A 267 18.91 4.03 0.31
N LEU A 268 18.36 3.78 1.49
CA LEU A 268 18.18 4.82 2.53
C LEU A 268 19.53 5.36 3.03
N ASP A 269 20.55 4.49 3.17
CA ASP A 269 21.92 4.90 3.52
C ASP A 269 22.52 5.82 2.44
N SER A 270 22.24 5.56 1.16
CA SER A 270 22.66 6.42 0.05
C SER A 270 21.91 7.75 0.00
N LYS A 271 20.78 7.86 0.71
CA LYS A 271 19.88 9.02 0.76
C LYS A 271 19.34 9.46 -0.61
N LYS A 272 19.30 8.56 -1.59
CA LYS A 272 18.94 8.88 -2.95
C LYS A 272 18.15 7.76 -3.62
N PHE A 273 17.13 8.14 -4.40
CA PHE A 273 16.47 7.22 -5.30
C PHE A 273 17.37 6.84 -6.48
N PRO A 274 17.21 5.64 -7.05
CA PRO A 274 17.92 5.28 -8.26
C PRO A 274 17.63 6.29 -9.39
N SER A 275 18.62 6.50 -10.24
CA SER A 275 18.47 7.34 -11.43
C SER A 275 17.53 6.69 -12.46
N ALA A 276 16.99 7.48 -13.38
CA ALA A 276 16.17 6.96 -14.48
C ALA A 276 16.92 5.90 -15.29
N LEU A 277 18.24 6.04 -15.48
CA LEU A 277 19.06 5.06 -16.17
C LEU A 277 19.14 3.73 -15.43
N GLU A 278 19.35 3.75 -14.10
CA GLU A 278 19.36 2.54 -13.27
C GLU A 278 18.01 1.84 -13.27
N VAL A 279 16.91 2.61 -13.24
CA VAL A 279 15.55 2.08 -13.38
C VAL A 279 15.38 1.39 -14.73
N MET A 280 15.75 2.06 -15.83
CA MET A 280 15.63 1.52 -17.19
C MET A 280 16.52 0.28 -17.41
N GLN A 281 17.73 0.28 -16.88
CA GLN A 281 18.63 -0.89 -16.95
C GLN A 281 18.03 -2.09 -16.21
N THR A 282 17.38 -1.85 -15.07
CA THR A 282 16.70 -2.91 -14.32
C THR A 282 15.51 -3.46 -15.11
N LEU A 283 14.72 -2.61 -15.76
CA LEU A 283 13.61 -3.03 -16.61
C LEU A 283 14.08 -3.80 -17.85
N ALA A 284 15.18 -3.36 -18.49
CA ALA A 284 15.73 -4.01 -19.67
C ALA A 284 16.19 -5.46 -19.40
N CYS A 285 16.59 -5.78 -18.17
CA CYS A 285 16.92 -7.15 -17.77
C CYS A 285 15.69 -8.08 -17.69
N TYR A 286 14.49 -7.53 -17.71
CA TYR A 286 13.22 -8.26 -17.59
C TYR A 286 12.47 -8.48 -18.91
N ILE A 287 12.86 -7.79 -19.98
CA ILE A 287 12.29 -8.04 -21.31
C ILE A 287 13.04 -9.25 -21.88
N PRO A 288 12.46 -10.46 -21.92
CA PRO A 288 13.06 -11.55 -22.68
C PRO A 288 13.15 -11.06 -24.12
N ASN A 289 14.30 -11.24 -24.75
CA ASN A 289 14.53 -10.94 -26.16
C ASN A 289 13.29 -11.31 -26.98
N ILE A 290 12.58 -10.26 -27.49
CA ILE A 290 11.57 -10.44 -28.51
C ILE A 290 12.27 -10.77 -29.82
#